data_d3de8f5be321ff4c5c59d5c928b18433
#
_entry.id   d3de8f5be321ff4c5c59d5c928b18433
#
_cell.length_a   1.000
_cell.length_b   1.000
_cell.length_c   1.000
_cell.angle_alpha   90.00
_cell.angle_beta   90.00
_cell.angle_gamma   90.00
#
_symmetry.space_group_name_H-M   'P 1'
#
loop_
_entity.id
_entity.type
_entity.pdbx_description
1 polymer ?
#
loop_
_entity_poly.entity_id
_entity_poly.type
_entity_poly.pdbx_seq_one_letter_code
_entity_poly.pdbx_strand_id
1 'polypeptide(L)'
;MKILTVEDDNMIREGISEYLSEFGYTVIQAKDGREALSKFNSDINLVILDIQIPFINGLEVLKEIRKKSNLPILILTAFSDEEYKIDALEWQHFF
;
A
#
# COMPACT_ATOMS: atom_id res chain seq x y z
N MET A 1 -10.18 12.27 3.30
CA MET A 1 -9.71 11.08 2.56
C MET A 1 -9.05 10.11 3.52
N LYS A 2 -9.36 8.85 3.37
CA LYS A 2 -8.82 7.78 4.21
C LYS A 2 -7.79 6.96 3.43
N ILE A 3 -6.59 6.84 3.98
CA ILE A 3 -5.45 6.21 3.31
C ILE A 3 -4.99 5.00 4.12
N LEU A 4 -4.82 3.87 3.45
CA LEU A 4 -4.21 2.68 4.05
C LEU A 4 -2.73 2.65 3.64
N THR A 5 -1.84 2.69 4.62
CA THR A 5 -0.40 2.62 4.40
C THR A 5 0.13 1.26 4.85
N VAL A 6 0.74 0.54 3.92
CA VAL A 6 1.24 -0.82 4.14
C VAL A 6 2.77 -0.81 4.01
N GLU A 7 3.45 -0.97 5.13
CA GLU A 7 4.91 -0.92 5.20
C GLU A 7 5.36 -1.64 6.48
N ASP A 8 6.31 -2.56 6.38
CA ASP A 8 6.77 -3.32 7.55
C ASP A 8 7.77 -2.57 8.43
N ASP A 9 8.51 -1.62 7.86
CA ASP A 9 9.43 -0.79 8.63
C ASP A 9 8.64 0.23 9.44
N ASN A 10 8.73 0.15 10.76
CA ASN A 10 7.96 1.00 11.66
C ASN A 10 8.29 2.48 11.48
N MET A 11 9.57 2.84 11.32
CA MET A 11 9.97 4.24 11.16
C MET A 11 9.44 4.83 9.87
N ILE A 12 9.53 4.08 8.79
CA ILE A 12 9.06 4.53 7.47
C ILE A 12 7.53 4.65 7.51
N ARG A 13 6.85 3.64 8.02
CA ARG A 13 5.39 3.63 8.08
C ARG A 13 4.85 4.78 8.93
N GLU A 14 5.44 4.97 10.10
CA GLU A 14 5.03 6.05 11.00
C GLU A 14 5.34 7.42 10.41
N GLY A 15 6.49 7.56 9.76
CA GLY A 15 6.86 8.80 9.10
C GLY A 15 5.90 9.19 7.99
N ILE A 16 5.53 8.25 7.14
CA ILE A 16 4.56 8.47 6.07
C ILE A 16 3.20 8.85 6.68
N SER A 17 2.78 8.13 7.71
CA SER A 17 1.50 8.35 8.36
C SER A 17 1.41 9.73 9.01
N GLU A 18 2.47 10.12 9.68
CA GLU A 18 2.57 11.42 10.32
C GLU A 18 2.51 12.56 9.30
N TYR A 19 3.27 12.41 8.23
CA TYR A 19 3.30 13.39 7.15
C TYR A 19 1.92 13.57 6.52
N LEU A 20 1.26 12.47 6.19
CA LEU A 20 -0.07 12.53 5.57
C LEU A 20 -1.12 13.07 6.52
N SER A 21 -1.00 12.75 7.80
CA SER A 21 -1.92 13.27 8.81
C SER A 21 -1.85 14.79 8.94
N GLU A 22 -0.70 15.39 8.70
CA GLU A 22 -0.53 16.84 8.71
C GLU A 22 -1.36 17.52 7.64
N PHE A 23 -1.67 16.82 6.56
CA PHE A 23 -2.54 17.33 5.50
C PHE A 23 -4.03 17.07 5.76
N GLY A 24 -4.35 16.54 6.92
CA GLY A 24 -5.74 16.27 7.29
C GLY A 24 -6.29 14.93 6.84
N TYR A 25 -5.45 14.05 6.29
CA TYR A 25 -5.89 12.72 5.89
C TYR A 25 -5.99 11.79 7.11
N THR A 26 -6.95 10.88 7.08
CA THR A 26 -7.02 9.81 8.06
C THR A 26 -6.17 8.64 7.56
N VAL A 27 -5.20 8.22 8.34
CA VAL A 27 -4.27 7.16 7.93
C VAL A 27 -4.48 5.92 8.78
N ILE A 28 -4.66 4.79 8.09
CA ILE A 28 -4.73 3.48 8.71
C ILE A 28 -3.43 2.77 8.35
N GLN A 29 -2.75 2.22 9.35
CA GLN A 29 -1.46 1.58 9.17
C GLN A 29 -1.57 0.08 9.20
N ALA A 30 -0.84 -0.58 8.29
CA ALA A 30 -0.68 -2.03 8.29
C ALA A 30 0.81 -2.35 8.16
N LYS A 31 1.29 -3.25 8.99
CA LYS A 31 2.73 -3.60 9.02
C LYS A 31 3.06 -4.80 8.13
N ASP A 32 2.06 -5.49 7.62
CA ASP A 32 2.25 -6.65 6.75
C ASP A 32 1.01 -6.88 5.88
N GLY A 33 1.11 -7.87 5.01
CA GLY A 33 0.03 -8.16 4.07
C GLY A 33 -1.24 -8.66 4.72
N ARG A 34 -1.13 -9.38 5.84
CA ARG A 34 -2.32 -9.86 6.56
C ARG A 34 -3.09 -8.70 7.16
N GLU A 35 -2.38 -7.78 7.80
CA GLU A 35 -3.00 -6.57 8.35
C GLU A 35 -3.63 -5.73 7.25
N ALA A 36 -2.92 -5.59 6.11
CA ALA A 36 -3.43 -4.83 4.99
C ALA A 36 -4.79 -5.36 4.53
N LEU A 37 -4.89 -6.65 4.32
CA LEU A 37 -6.15 -7.25 3.86
C LEU A 37 -7.23 -7.23 4.93
N SER A 38 -6.84 -7.39 6.19
CA SER A 38 -7.75 -7.31 7.32
C SER A 38 -8.35 -5.92 7.50
N LYS A 39 -7.53 -4.89 7.30
CA LYS A 39 -7.94 -3.50 7.52
C LYS A 39 -8.56 -2.84 6.30
N PHE A 40 -8.39 -3.42 5.13
CA PHE A 40 -8.95 -2.85 3.91
C PHE A 40 -10.48 -2.94 3.93
N ASN A 41 -11.13 -1.84 3.59
CA ASN A 41 -12.58 -1.80 3.43
C ASN A 41 -12.96 -0.73 2.41
N SER A 42 -14.26 -0.61 2.11
CA SER A 42 -14.75 0.30 1.09
C SER A 42 -14.59 1.79 1.44
N ASP A 43 -14.28 2.11 2.69
CA ASP A 43 -14.04 3.50 3.10
C ASP A 43 -12.64 4.00 2.73
N ILE A 44 -11.74 3.09 2.39
CA ILE A 44 -10.38 3.44 1.98
C ILE A 44 -10.42 4.09 0.60
N ASN A 45 -9.77 5.24 0.47
CA ASN A 45 -9.75 6.00 -0.78
C ASN A 45 -8.45 5.82 -1.57
N LEU A 46 -7.36 5.49 -0.86
CA LEU A 46 -6.03 5.33 -1.45
C LEU A 46 -5.26 4.31 -0.64
N VAL A 47 -4.49 3.47 -1.31
CA VAL A 47 -3.56 2.56 -0.65
C VAL A 47 -2.14 2.94 -1.05
N ILE A 48 -1.27 3.07 -0.05
CA ILE A 48 0.17 3.21 -0.27
C ILE A 48 0.78 1.87 0.15
N LEU A 49 1.39 1.18 -0.77
CA LEU A 49 1.76 -0.21 -0.60
C LEU A 49 3.24 -0.43 -0.92
N ASP A 50 3.98 -0.92 0.08
CA ASP A 50 5.31 -1.47 -0.17
C ASP A 50 5.14 -2.92 -0.62
N ILE A 51 5.81 -3.28 -1.69
CA ILE A 51 5.72 -4.63 -2.24
C ILE A 51 6.48 -5.63 -1.40
N GLN A 52 7.58 -5.19 -0.77
CA GLN A 52 8.44 -6.07 0.02
C GLN A 52 8.01 -6.11 1.48
N ILE A 53 6.93 -6.83 1.74
CA ILE A 53 6.37 -6.95 3.10
C ILE A 53 6.28 -8.41 3.52
N PRO A 54 6.27 -8.71 4.85
CA PRO A 54 6.17 -10.08 5.36
C PRO A 54 4.83 -10.75 5.08
N PHE A 55 4.84 -12.06 5.13
CA PHE A 55 3.70 -12.96 5.01
C PHE A 55 3.14 -13.00 3.60
N ILE A 56 2.18 -12.13 3.29
CA ILE A 56 1.61 -12.00 1.95
C ILE A 56 2.35 -10.88 1.26
N ASN A 57 3.04 -11.17 0.14
CA ASN A 57 3.81 -10.12 -0.52
C ASN A 57 2.89 -9.04 -1.14
N GLY A 58 3.46 -7.87 -1.40
CA GLY A 58 2.68 -6.72 -1.84
C GLY A 58 1.91 -6.94 -3.14
N LEU A 59 2.44 -7.73 -4.08
CA LEU A 59 1.72 -8.01 -5.32
C LEU A 59 0.46 -8.84 -5.06
N GLU A 60 0.52 -9.76 -4.11
CA GLU A 60 -0.67 -10.52 -3.72
C GLU A 60 -1.70 -9.63 -3.03
N VAL A 61 -1.24 -8.70 -2.19
CA VAL A 61 -2.13 -7.71 -1.56
C VAL A 61 -2.80 -6.88 -2.64
N LEU A 62 -2.04 -6.41 -3.63
CA LEU A 62 -2.56 -5.65 -4.76
C LEU A 62 -3.65 -6.42 -5.49
N LYS A 63 -3.39 -7.68 -5.81
CA LYS A 63 -4.37 -8.54 -6.50
C LYS A 63 -5.65 -8.70 -5.70
N GLU A 64 -5.53 -8.96 -4.40
CA GLU A 64 -6.71 -9.15 -3.55
C GLU A 64 -7.54 -7.88 -3.44
N ILE A 65 -6.89 -6.73 -3.32
CA ILE A 65 -7.60 -5.45 -3.28
C ILE A 65 -8.30 -5.19 -4.61
N ARG A 66 -7.64 -5.49 -5.74
CA ARG A 66 -8.22 -5.28 -7.07
C ARG A 66 -9.45 -6.14 -7.35
N LYS A 67 -9.62 -7.25 -6.66
CA LYS A 67 -10.85 -8.03 -6.74
C LYS A 67 -12.05 -7.29 -6.17
N LYS A 68 -11.81 -6.32 -5.31
CA LYS A 68 -12.84 -5.61 -4.54
C LYS A 68 -13.01 -4.16 -4.93
N SER A 69 -11.99 -3.53 -5.51
CA SER A 69 -12.00 -2.09 -5.72
C SER A 69 -11.03 -1.67 -6.81
N ASN A 70 -11.38 -0.56 -7.47
CA ASN A 70 -10.53 0.09 -8.47
C ASN A 70 -9.85 1.34 -7.90
N LEU A 71 -9.79 1.48 -6.57
CA LEU A 71 -9.19 2.66 -5.95
C LEU A 71 -7.71 2.81 -6.36
N PRO A 72 -7.17 4.03 -6.32
CA PRO A 72 -5.75 4.23 -6.61
C PRO A 72 -4.87 3.51 -5.59
N ILE A 73 -3.82 2.86 -6.10
CA ILE A 73 -2.79 2.23 -5.27
C ILE A 73 -1.45 2.79 -5.70
N LEU A 74 -0.77 3.44 -4.77
CA LEU A 74 0.57 3.95 -4.97
C LEU A 74 1.56 2.92 -4.44
N ILE A 75 2.43 2.43 -5.32
CA ILE A 75 3.39 1.42 -4.94
C ILE A 75 4.71 2.08 -4.58
N LEU A 76 5.14 1.80 -3.36
CA LEU A 76 6.47 2.16 -2.89
C LEU A 76 7.31 0.89 -2.88
N THR A 77 8.57 1.03 -3.27
CA THR A 77 9.50 -0.06 -3.16
C THR A 77 10.88 0.47 -2.85
N ALA A 78 11.54 -0.17 -1.89
CA ALA A 78 12.93 0.13 -1.55
C ALA A 78 13.89 -0.58 -2.50
N PHE A 79 13.40 -1.40 -3.41
CA PHE A 79 14.25 -2.11 -4.34
C PHE A 79 14.86 -1.19 -5.37
N SER A 80 16.12 -1.42 -5.65
CA SER A 80 16.80 -0.82 -6.79
C SER A 80 16.62 -1.65 -8.06
N ASP A 81 15.89 -2.74 -8.01
CA ASP A 81 15.63 -3.60 -9.15
C ASP A 81 14.62 -2.93 -10.08
N GLU A 82 15.11 -2.42 -11.20
CA GLU A 82 14.28 -1.69 -12.15
C GLU A 82 13.23 -2.59 -12.80
N GLU A 83 13.56 -3.83 -13.05
CA GLU A 83 12.64 -4.79 -13.65
C GLU A 83 11.42 -4.99 -12.74
N TYR A 84 11.66 -5.13 -11.45
CA TYR A 84 10.61 -5.25 -10.47
C TYR A 84 9.72 -3.98 -10.42
N LYS A 85 10.36 -2.82 -10.48
CA LYS A 85 9.63 -1.56 -10.48
C LYS A 85 8.74 -1.41 -11.70
N ILE A 86 9.24 -1.82 -12.86
CA ILE A 86 8.48 -1.77 -14.11
C ILE A 86 7.25 -2.66 -14.00
N ASP A 87 7.41 -3.88 -13.49
CA ASP A 87 6.28 -4.79 -13.30
C ASP A 87 5.23 -4.20 -12.36
N ALA A 88 5.67 -3.57 -11.29
CA ALA A 88 4.77 -2.91 -10.35
C ALA A 88 4.00 -1.77 -11.01
N LEU A 89 4.68 -0.97 -11.83
CA LEU A 89 4.05 0.13 -12.55
C LEU A 89 3.03 -0.38 -13.57
N GLU A 90 3.33 -1.47 -14.26
CA GLU A 90 2.39 -2.09 -15.18
C GLU A 90 1.11 -2.53 -14.47
N TRP A 91 1.23 -3.09 -13.29
CA TRP A 91 0.07 -3.44 -12.48
C TRP A 91 -0.80 -2.23 -12.16
N GLN A 92 -0.21 -1.06 -11.97
CA GLN A 92 -0.96 0.17 -11.74
C GLN A 92 -1.66 0.65 -13.02
N HIS A 93 -1.07 0.44 -14.18
CA HIS A 93 -1.62 0.90 -15.45
C HIS A 93 -2.95 0.24 -15.82
N PHE A 94 -3.23 -0.92 -15.26
CA PHE A 94 -4.48 -1.62 -15.53
C PHE A 94 -5.64 -1.14 -14.65
N PHE A 95 -5.42 -0.13 -13.88
CA PHE A 95 -6.38 0.36 -12.90
C PHE A 95 -6.70 1.82 -13.09
#